data_2aed4604aeac0c4459e3e017f7944f7e
#
_entry.id   2aed4604aeac0c4459e3e017f7944f7e
#
_cell.length_a   1.000
_cell.length_b   1.000
_cell.length_c   1.000
_cell.angle_alpha   90.00
_cell.angle_beta   90.00
_cell.angle_gamma   90.00
#
_symmetry.space_group_name_H-M   'P 1'
#
loop_
_entity.id
_entity.type
_entity.pdbx_description
1 polymer ?
#
loop_
_entity_poly.entity_id
_entity_poly.type
_entity_poly.pdbx_seq_one_letter_code
_entity_poly.pdbx_strand_id
1 'polypeptide(L)'
;MKSVFLSPNTLTMSRIILTVIFIFVMLADGFIFKFLGAAIFFLASFTDWYDGYIAKKHKMVSDFGKLMDPIADKFLMLSAFLVFVKMGIVPVLAFLVIFGREVFITFMRLYAKNKGQILSAEKFGKYKTVSQVFCVGSILIYTVLRSADTTNSWSDVTISRWQEYIDFCIMVAVLMTLGSGISYYFNNKNVFRLQ
;
A
#
# COMPACT_ATOMS: atom_id res chain seq x y z
N MET A 1 34.71 4.36 -8.46
CA MET A 1 33.42 3.96 -9.07
C MET A 1 32.31 4.31 -8.08
N LYS A 2 31.61 5.44 -8.27
CA LYS A 2 30.46 5.82 -7.44
C LYS A 2 29.34 4.81 -7.73
N SER A 3 28.86 4.12 -6.73
CA SER A 3 27.80 3.13 -6.84
C SER A 3 26.51 3.78 -7.36
N VAL A 4 26.26 3.65 -8.64
CA VAL A 4 25.06 4.15 -9.37
C VAL A 4 23.77 3.50 -8.82
N PHE A 5 23.91 2.42 -8.06
CA PHE A 5 22.80 1.60 -7.55
C PHE A 5 22.06 2.15 -6.32
N LEU A 6 22.48 3.25 -5.73
CA LEU A 6 21.96 3.73 -4.43
C LEU A 6 21.51 5.19 -4.45
N SER A 7 21.12 5.75 -5.61
CA SER A 7 20.46 7.05 -5.57
C SER A 7 18.98 6.87 -5.17
N PRO A 8 18.42 7.68 -4.27
CA PRO A 8 17.01 7.61 -3.86
C PRO A 8 16.04 7.58 -5.05
N ASN A 9 16.36 8.32 -6.11
CA ASN A 9 15.56 8.37 -7.34
C ASN A 9 15.50 7.02 -8.07
N THR A 10 16.61 6.26 -8.10
CA THR A 10 16.65 4.95 -8.77
C THR A 10 15.77 3.95 -8.06
N LEU A 11 15.72 4.00 -6.73
CA LEU A 11 14.93 3.09 -5.91
C LEU A 11 13.44 3.39 -6.02
N THR A 12 13.05 4.67 -6.02
CA THR A 12 11.66 5.08 -6.27
C THR A 12 11.19 4.64 -7.66
N MET A 13 12.04 4.82 -8.70
CA MET A 13 11.71 4.38 -10.07
C MET A 13 11.61 2.86 -10.17
N SER A 14 12.53 2.11 -9.53
CA SER A 14 12.46 0.64 -9.52
C SER A 14 11.17 0.14 -8.87
N ARG A 15 10.69 0.77 -7.80
CA ARG A 15 9.42 0.43 -7.16
C ARG A 15 8.23 0.67 -8.08
N ILE A 16 8.20 1.77 -8.81
CA ILE A 16 7.13 2.04 -9.79
C ILE A 16 7.14 0.95 -10.88
N ILE A 17 8.31 0.60 -11.42
CA ILE A 17 8.43 -0.46 -12.42
C ILE A 17 7.98 -1.80 -11.84
N LEU A 18 8.44 -2.17 -10.64
CA LEU A 18 8.02 -3.40 -9.96
C LEU A 18 6.51 -3.43 -9.71
N THR A 19 5.90 -2.28 -9.39
CA THR A 19 4.44 -2.20 -9.21
C THR A 19 3.70 -2.46 -10.51
N VAL A 20 4.17 -1.92 -11.63
CA VAL A 20 3.57 -2.20 -12.96
C VAL A 20 3.70 -3.67 -13.31
N ILE A 21 4.89 -4.26 -13.11
CA ILE A 21 5.11 -5.70 -13.33
C ILE A 21 4.19 -6.54 -12.43
N PHE A 22 4.08 -6.17 -11.14
CA PHE A 22 3.18 -6.83 -10.18
C PHE A 22 1.74 -6.87 -10.68
N ILE A 23 1.21 -5.75 -11.20
CA ILE A 23 -0.17 -5.68 -11.71
C ILE A 23 -0.39 -6.72 -12.82
N PHE A 24 0.48 -6.75 -13.82
CA PHE A 24 0.33 -7.66 -14.95
C PHE A 24 0.51 -9.13 -14.53
N VAL A 25 1.53 -9.40 -13.74
CA VAL A 25 1.83 -10.76 -13.28
C VAL A 25 0.71 -11.29 -12.38
N MET A 26 0.18 -10.46 -11.48
CA MET A 26 -0.87 -10.88 -10.54
C MET A 26 -2.22 -11.11 -11.23
N LEU A 27 -2.48 -10.45 -12.36
CA LEU A 27 -3.69 -10.65 -13.15
C LEU A 27 -3.62 -11.88 -14.08
N ALA A 28 -2.42 -12.40 -14.35
CA ALA A 28 -2.26 -13.62 -15.13
C ALA A 28 -2.69 -14.85 -14.32
N ASP A 29 -3.24 -15.87 -15.00
CA ASP A 29 -3.71 -17.10 -14.36
C ASP A 29 -2.57 -18.10 -14.18
N GLY A 30 -2.66 -18.89 -13.12
CA GLY A 30 -1.73 -19.97 -12.80
C GLY A 30 -0.85 -19.69 -11.57
N PHE A 31 -0.44 -20.78 -10.93
CA PHE A 31 0.33 -20.76 -9.67
C PHE A 31 1.62 -19.94 -9.77
N ILE A 32 2.40 -20.14 -10.85
CA ILE A 32 3.68 -19.45 -11.03
C ILE A 32 3.51 -17.94 -11.03
N PHE A 33 2.48 -17.45 -11.73
CA PHE A 33 2.21 -15.99 -11.80
C PHE A 33 1.76 -15.44 -10.45
N LYS A 34 0.87 -16.13 -9.73
CA LYS A 34 0.45 -15.70 -8.39
C LYS A 34 1.61 -15.69 -7.39
N PHE A 35 2.47 -16.71 -7.44
CA PHE A 35 3.67 -16.78 -6.62
C PHE A 35 4.66 -15.65 -6.96
N LEU A 36 4.96 -15.44 -8.25
CA LEU A 36 5.84 -14.34 -8.68
C LEU A 36 5.25 -12.96 -8.32
N GLY A 37 3.95 -12.76 -8.49
CA GLY A 37 3.28 -11.52 -8.08
C GLY A 37 3.44 -11.26 -6.59
N ALA A 38 3.21 -12.26 -5.75
CA ALA A 38 3.44 -12.15 -4.30
C ALA A 38 4.91 -11.83 -3.98
N ALA A 39 5.86 -12.53 -4.61
CA ALA A 39 7.28 -12.30 -4.42
C ALA A 39 7.69 -10.86 -4.82
N ILE A 40 7.20 -10.36 -5.96
CA ILE A 40 7.46 -8.98 -6.41
C ILE A 40 6.89 -7.96 -5.41
N PHE A 41 5.68 -8.17 -4.89
CA PHE A 41 5.10 -7.28 -3.90
C PHE A 41 5.94 -7.23 -2.61
N PHE A 42 6.35 -8.37 -2.09
CA PHE A 42 7.19 -8.42 -0.88
C PHE A 42 8.56 -7.80 -1.12
N LEU A 43 9.19 -8.06 -2.28
CA LEU A 43 10.47 -7.44 -2.65
C LEU A 43 10.33 -5.91 -2.74
N ALA A 44 9.31 -5.41 -3.43
CA ALA A 44 9.07 -3.98 -3.54
C ALA A 44 8.81 -3.32 -2.16
N SER A 45 8.04 -3.97 -1.29
CA SER A 45 7.75 -3.50 0.07
C SER A 45 9.00 -3.53 0.96
N PHE A 46 9.83 -4.58 0.84
CA PHE A 46 11.07 -4.70 1.60
C PHE A 46 12.11 -3.66 1.16
N THR A 47 12.23 -3.43 -0.14
CA THR A 47 13.12 -2.40 -0.70
C THR A 47 12.76 -1.04 -0.15
N ASP A 48 11.47 -0.70 -0.07
CA ASP A 48 10.99 0.56 0.52
C ASP A 48 11.41 0.73 1.99
N TRP A 49 11.21 -0.32 2.79
CA TRP A 49 11.60 -0.30 4.20
C TRP A 49 13.13 -0.11 4.36
N TYR A 50 13.93 -0.81 3.54
CA TYR A 50 15.38 -0.75 3.58
C TYR A 50 15.91 0.63 3.16
N ASP A 51 15.31 1.23 2.12
CA ASP A 51 15.67 2.56 1.61
C ASP A 51 15.37 3.66 2.61
N GLY A 52 14.22 3.58 3.25
CA GLY A 52 13.86 4.50 4.35
C GLY A 52 14.86 4.46 5.51
N TYR A 53 15.47 3.30 5.75
CA TYR A 53 16.54 3.14 6.75
C TYR A 53 17.85 3.79 6.30
N ILE A 54 18.29 3.55 5.04
CA ILE A 54 19.55 4.09 4.49
C ILE A 54 19.48 5.60 4.27
N ALA A 55 18.36 6.12 3.73
CA ALA A 55 18.19 7.55 3.46
C ALA A 55 18.29 8.39 4.74
N LYS A 56 17.76 7.89 5.86
CA LYS A 56 17.92 8.53 7.18
C LYS A 56 19.38 8.58 7.65
N LYS A 57 20.18 7.57 7.30
CA LYS A 57 21.58 7.45 7.72
C LYS A 57 22.52 8.36 6.93
N HIS A 58 22.23 8.63 5.66
CA HIS A 58 23.17 9.33 4.77
C HIS A 58 22.77 10.74 4.33
N LYS A 59 21.63 11.30 4.80
CA LYS A 59 21.14 12.66 4.47
C LYS A 59 21.14 13.01 2.97
N MET A 60 21.12 12.03 2.08
CA MET A 60 21.12 12.21 0.63
C MET A 60 19.67 12.22 0.12
N VAL A 61 18.99 13.34 0.20
CA VAL A 61 17.61 13.46 -0.27
C VAL A 61 17.56 14.49 -1.39
N SER A 62 17.28 14.05 -2.63
CA SER A 62 17.03 14.95 -3.75
C SER A 62 15.64 15.57 -3.64
N ASP A 63 15.44 16.78 -4.17
CA ASP A 63 14.13 17.45 -4.12
C ASP A 63 13.06 16.70 -4.92
N PHE A 64 13.46 16.03 -6.01
CA PHE A 64 12.59 15.14 -6.78
C PHE A 64 12.18 13.89 -5.98
N GLY A 65 13.15 13.25 -5.28
CA GLY A 65 12.85 12.10 -4.39
C GLY A 65 11.86 12.47 -3.30
N LYS A 66 12.04 13.61 -2.62
CA LYS A 66 11.11 14.10 -1.58
C LYS A 66 9.65 14.21 -2.04
N LEU A 67 9.44 14.43 -3.33
CA LEU A 67 8.11 14.61 -3.92
C LEU A 67 7.54 13.28 -4.42
N MET A 68 8.39 12.41 -4.97
CA MET A 68 7.98 11.14 -5.58
C MET A 68 7.88 9.99 -4.58
N ASP A 69 8.68 9.97 -3.50
CA ASP A 69 8.65 8.90 -2.50
C ASP A 69 7.25 8.70 -1.89
N PRO A 70 6.54 9.75 -1.40
CA PRO A 70 5.20 9.56 -0.84
C PRO A 70 4.16 9.09 -1.86
N ILE A 71 4.41 9.30 -3.16
CA ILE A 71 3.53 8.85 -4.24
C ILE A 71 3.81 7.38 -4.54
N ALA A 72 5.08 7.01 -4.69
CA ALA A 72 5.48 5.63 -5.00
C ALA A 72 5.09 4.64 -3.92
N ASP A 73 5.23 5.01 -2.62
CA ASP A 73 4.81 4.18 -1.48
C ASP A 73 3.32 3.83 -1.53
N LYS A 74 2.50 4.82 -1.87
CA LYS A 74 1.06 4.63 -1.98
C LYS A 74 0.68 3.88 -3.24
N PHE A 75 1.46 4.04 -4.31
CA PHE A 75 1.18 3.44 -5.60
C PHE A 75 1.19 1.92 -5.53
N LEU A 76 2.17 1.31 -4.86
CA LEU A 76 2.23 -0.14 -4.68
C LEU A 76 1.01 -0.69 -3.91
N MET A 77 0.66 -0.07 -2.77
CA MET A 77 -0.45 -0.51 -1.94
C MET A 77 -1.81 -0.34 -2.63
N LEU A 78 -2.03 0.81 -3.26
CA LEU A 78 -3.28 1.07 -3.98
C LEU A 78 -3.42 0.18 -5.21
N SER A 79 -2.31 -0.11 -5.90
CA SER A 79 -2.32 -1.04 -7.03
C SER A 79 -2.64 -2.46 -6.59
N ALA A 80 -2.15 -2.92 -5.42
CA ALA A 80 -2.50 -4.22 -4.88
C ALA A 80 -4.00 -4.33 -4.59
N PHE A 81 -4.58 -3.34 -3.90
CA PHE A 81 -6.03 -3.31 -3.66
C PHE A 81 -6.83 -3.26 -4.97
N LEU A 82 -6.40 -2.48 -5.97
CA LEU A 82 -7.06 -2.39 -7.27
C LEU A 82 -7.04 -3.73 -8.02
N VAL A 83 -5.91 -4.44 -7.99
CA VAL A 83 -5.79 -5.80 -8.55
C VAL A 83 -6.75 -6.75 -7.86
N PHE A 84 -6.85 -6.70 -6.52
CA PHE A 84 -7.77 -7.56 -5.77
C PHE A 84 -9.24 -7.22 -6.01
N VAL A 85 -9.57 -5.95 -6.28
CA VAL A 85 -10.91 -5.57 -6.76
C VAL A 85 -11.19 -6.22 -8.11
N LYS A 86 -10.23 -6.18 -9.04
CA LYS A 86 -10.39 -6.82 -10.36
C LYS A 86 -10.49 -8.34 -10.29
N MET A 87 -9.86 -8.95 -9.28
CA MET A 87 -9.98 -10.38 -8.99
C MET A 87 -11.28 -10.75 -8.25
N GLY A 88 -12.11 -9.78 -7.88
CA GLY A 88 -13.36 -10.01 -7.14
C GLY A 88 -13.18 -10.34 -5.65
N ILE A 89 -11.98 -10.17 -5.10
CA ILE A 89 -11.66 -10.47 -3.69
C ILE A 89 -11.98 -9.30 -2.78
N VAL A 90 -11.71 -8.07 -3.22
CA VAL A 90 -11.94 -6.84 -2.45
C VAL A 90 -13.16 -6.11 -3.02
N PRO A 91 -14.15 -5.73 -2.20
CA PRO A 91 -15.27 -4.91 -2.65
C PRO A 91 -14.79 -3.54 -3.17
N VAL A 92 -15.37 -3.07 -4.27
CA VAL A 92 -15.07 -1.76 -4.86
C VAL A 92 -15.20 -0.64 -3.82
N LEU A 93 -16.24 -0.71 -2.97
CA LEU A 93 -16.46 0.30 -1.93
C LEU A 93 -15.30 0.38 -0.92
N ALA A 94 -14.76 -0.76 -0.50
CA ALA A 94 -13.60 -0.81 0.40
C ALA A 94 -12.38 -0.14 -0.24
N PHE A 95 -12.11 -0.42 -1.51
CA PHE A 95 -11.06 0.24 -2.27
C PHE A 95 -11.27 1.76 -2.36
N LEU A 96 -12.48 2.21 -2.68
CA LEU A 96 -12.79 3.64 -2.79
C LEU A 96 -12.59 4.38 -1.47
N VAL A 97 -12.92 3.77 -0.33
CA VAL A 97 -12.66 4.35 1.00
C VAL A 97 -11.16 4.48 1.25
N ILE A 98 -10.38 3.43 0.98
CA ILE A 98 -8.93 3.44 1.17
C ILE A 98 -8.29 4.48 0.24
N PHE A 99 -8.61 4.45 -1.04
CA PHE A 99 -8.10 5.38 -2.06
C PHE A 99 -8.46 6.84 -1.74
N GLY A 100 -9.73 7.11 -1.48
CA GLY A 100 -10.22 8.45 -1.18
C GLY A 100 -9.52 9.07 0.03
N ARG A 101 -9.33 8.27 1.10
CA ARG A 101 -8.58 8.73 2.27
C ARG A 101 -7.12 9.04 1.92
N GLU A 102 -6.44 8.20 1.12
CA GLU A 102 -5.04 8.45 0.74
C GLU A 102 -4.89 9.75 -0.06
N VAL A 103 -5.78 9.96 -1.02
CA VAL A 103 -5.83 11.18 -1.83
C VAL A 103 -6.12 12.39 -0.95
N PHE A 104 -7.15 12.30 -0.10
CA PHE A 104 -7.57 13.38 0.79
C PHE A 104 -6.42 13.85 1.71
N ILE A 105 -5.77 12.92 2.42
CA ILE A 105 -4.67 13.27 3.33
C ILE A 105 -3.46 13.81 2.57
N THR A 106 -3.18 13.29 1.37
CA THR A 106 -2.07 13.80 0.56
C THR A 106 -2.34 15.24 0.13
N PHE A 107 -3.56 15.52 -0.34
CA PHE A 107 -3.98 16.86 -0.70
C PHE A 107 -3.89 17.83 0.50
N MET A 108 -4.39 17.44 1.67
CA MET A 108 -4.31 18.22 2.91
C MET A 108 -2.86 18.57 3.26
N ARG A 109 -1.93 17.62 3.15
CA ARG A 109 -0.50 17.84 3.42
C ARG A 109 0.13 18.80 2.43
N LEU A 110 -0.16 18.66 1.13
CA LEU A 110 0.36 19.55 0.10
C LEU A 110 -0.15 20.97 0.28
N TYR A 111 -1.44 21.12 0.58
CA TYR A 111 -2.04 22.43 0.86
C TYR A 111 -1.40 23.12 2.06
N ALA A 112 -1.24 22.43 3.18
CA ALA A 112 -0.60 22.99 4.36
C ALA A 112 0.86 23.37 4.12
N LYS A 113 1.61 22.51 3.38
CA LYS A 113 2.99 22.80 3.00
C LYS A 113 3.10 24.09 2.17
N ASN A 114 2.19 24.33 1.23
CA ASN A 114 2.15 25.56 0.43
C ASN A 114 1.87 26.80 1.28
N LYS A 115 1.18 26.65 2.42
CA LYS A 115 0.97 27.73 3.41
C LYS A 115 2.10 27.84 4.45
N GLY A 116 3.20 27.12 4.29
CA GLY A 116 4.33 27.13 5.24
C GLY A 116 4.04 26.44 6.57
N GLN A 117 2.95 25.66 6.67
CA GLN A 117 2.52 25.02 7.91
C GLN A 117 2.92 23.53 7.90
N ILE A 118 3.42 23.04 9.05
CA ILE A 118 3.79 21.65 9.22
C ILE A 118 2.65 20.92 9.94
N LEU A 119 2.02 19.97 9.26
CA LEU A 119 1.01 19.12 9.87
C LEU A 119 1.65 18.03 10.74
N SER A 120 1.10 17.83 11.93
CA SER A 120 1.58 16.82 12.87
C SER A 120 1.39 15.40 12.31
N ALA A 121 2.40 14.55 12.51
CA ALA A 121 2.30 13.14 12.19
C ALA A 121 1.47 12.42 13.27
N GLU A 122 0.47 11.63 12.88
CA GLU A 122 -0.37 10.89 13.81
C GLU A 122 0.07 9.45 14.01
N LYS A 123 -0.05 8.99 15.27
CA LYS A 123 0.20 7.58 15.63
C LYS A 123 -0.80 6.63 14.93
N PHE A 124 -2.05 7.05 14.79
CA PHE A 124 -3.10 6.27 14.09
C PHE A 124 -2.76 5.95 12.63
N GLY A 125 -2.01 6.83 11.95
CA GLY A 125 -1.54 6.57 10.59
C GLY A 125 -0.64 5.33 10.46
N LYS A 126 0.10 4.95 11.52
CA LYS A 126 0.93 3.74 11.54
C LYS A 126 0.07 2.48 11.60
N TYR A 127 -0.92 2.45 12.48
CA TYR A 127 -1.82 1.29 12.63
C TYR A 127 -2.62 1.02 11.35
N LYS A 128 -3.08 2.07 10.67
CA LYS A 128 -3.72 1.95 9.37
C LYS A 128 -2.81 1.26 8.35
N THR A 129 -1.54 1.70 8.23
CA THR A 129 -0.60 1.11 7.27
C THR A 129 -0.32 -0.36 7.61
N VAL A 130 -0.13 -0.68 8.88
CA VAL A 130 0.07 -2.08 9.32
C VAL A 130 -1.13 -2.94 8.98
N SER A 131 -2.37 -2.47 9.23
CA SER A 131 -3.58 -3.24 8.90
C SER A 131 -3.75 -3.46 7.40
N GLN A 132 -3.40 -2.48 6.57
CA GLN A 132 -3.44 -2.62 5.11
C GLN A 132 -2.38 -3.60 4.59
N VAL A 133 -1.13 -3.52 5.08
CA VAL A 133 -0.06 -4.46 4.72
C VAL A 133 -0.44 -5.88 5.12
N PHE A 134 -1.00 -6.05 6.32
CA PHE A 134 -1.47 -7.35 6.80
C PHE A 134 -2.59 -7.92 5.92
N CYS A 135 -3.58 -7.09 5.57
CA CYS A 135 -4.68 -7.46 4.68
C CYS A 135 -4.16 -7.90 3.30
N VAL A 136 -3.30 -7.09 2.67
CA VAL A 136 -2.69 -7.42 1.37
C VAL A 136 -1.89 -8.72 1.46
N GLY A 137 -1.07 -8.90 2.50
CA GLY A 137 -0.30 -10.12 2.72
C GLY A 137 -1.19 -11.36 2.83
N SER A 138 -2.30 -11.26 3.59
CA SER A 138 -3.27 -12.35 3.75
C SER A 138 -3.93 -12.74 2.41
N ILE A 139 -4.30 -11.74 1.59
CA ILE A 139 -4.89 -11.98 0.27
C ILE A 139 -3.86 -12.62 -0.68
N LEU A 140 -2.60 -12.15 -0.67
CA LEU A 140 -1.53 -12.74 -1.48
C LEU A 140 -1.29 -14.21 -1.10
N ILE A 141 -1.23 -14.53 0.19
CA ILE A 141 -1.09 -15.92 0.67
C ILE A 141 -2.26 -16.77 0.18
N TYR A 142 -3.48 -16.29 0.37
CA TYR A 142 -4.68 -16.99 -0.10
C TYR A 142 -4.65 -17.26 -1.60
N THR A 143 -4.32 -16.24 -2.42
CA THR A 143 -4.30 -16.40 -3.88
C THR A 143 -3.23 -17.36 -4.35
N VAL A 144 -2.05 -17.38 -3.71
CA VAL A 144 -0.98 -18.34 -4.00
C VAL A 144 -1.40 -19.75 -3.61
N LEU A 145 -1.90 -19.95 -2.39
CA LEU A 145 -2.34 -21.26 -1.92
C LEU A 145 -3.51 -21.81 -2.76
N ARG A 146 -4.47 -20.97 -3.10
CA ARG A 146 -5.62 -21.36 -3.93
C ARG A 146 -5.20 -21.71 -5.35
N SER A 147 -4.23 -21.00 -5.92
CA SER A 147 -3.71 -21.30 -7.25
C SER A 147 -2.77 -22.51 -7.30
N ALA A 148 -2.23 -22.94 -6.17
CA ALA A 148 -1.46 -24.18 -6.04
C ALA A 148 -2.34 -25.44 -6.01
N ASP A 149 -3.63 -25.30 -5.66
CA ASP A 149 -4.58 -26.39 -5.60
C ASP A 149 -5.08 -26.77 -7.00
N THR A 150 -4.28 -27.50 -7.74
CA THR A 150 -4.61 -27.97 -9.11
C THR A 150 -5.67 -29.08 -9.12
N THR A 151 -5.93 -29.72 -7.99
CA THR A 151 -6.87 -30.85 -7.85
C THR A 151 -8.21 -30.48 -7.30
N ASN A 152 -8.45 -29.17 -7.04
CA ASN A 152 -9.65 -28.68 -6.35
C ASN A 152 -9.93 -29.44 -5.02
N SER A 153 -8.87 -29.75 -4.29
CA SER A 153 -8.93 -30.51 -3.04
C SER A 153 -9.49 -29.71 -1.87
N TRP A 154 -9.57 -28.41 -2.00
CA TRP A 154 -10.14 -27.55 -0.96
C TRP A 154 -11.65 -27.75 -0.84
N SER A 155 -12.10 -28.10 0.35
CA SER A 155 -13.54 -28.19 0.63
C SER A 155 -14.18 -26.81 0.59
N ASP A 156 -15.49 -26.76 0.28
CA ASP A 156 -16.26 -25.50 0.30
C ASP A 156 -16.19 -24.81 1.66
N VAL A 157 -16.10 -25.58 2.74
CA VAL A 157 -15.92 -25.08 4.11
C VAL A 157 -14.57 -24.36 4.27
N THR A 158 -13.50 -24.89 3.68
CA THR A 158 -12.17 -24.25 3.73
C THR A 158 -12.18 -22.94 2.96
N ILE A 159 -12.77 -22.91 1.78
CA ILE A 159 -12.90 -21.71 0.94
C ILE A 159 -13.71 -20.64 1.67
N SER A 160 -14.87 -20.99 2.23
CA SER A 160 -15.71 -20.07 2.99
C SER A 160 -14.97 -19.46 4.18
N ARG A 161 -14.23 -20.26 4.96
CA ARG A 161 -13.45 -19.75 6.09
C ARG A 161 -12.36 -18.77 5.68
N TRP A 162 -11.68 -19.02 4.55
CA TRP A 162 -10.70 -18.08 4.03
C TRP A 162 -11.35 -16.78 3.57
N GLN A 163 -12.52 -16.84 2.93
CA GLN A 163 -13.27 -15.65 2.53
C GLN A 163 -13.71 -14.83 3.76
N GLU A 164 -14.29 -15.46 4.77
CA GLU A 164 -14.67 -14.79 6.03
C GLU A 164 -13.46 -14.11 6.71
N TYR A 165 -12.31 -14.79 6.74
CA TYR A 165 -11.07 -14.21 7.29
C TYR A 165 -10.57 -13.00 6.48
N ILE A 166 -10.60 -13.08 5.14
CA ILE A 166 -10.22 -11.97 4.27
C ILE A 166 -11.18 -10.79 4.45
N ASP A 167 -12.48 -11.04 4.49
CA ASP A 167 -13.49 -10.00 4.70
C ASP A 167 -13.30 -9.31 6.05
N PHE A 168 -12.98 -10.07 7.09
CA PHE A 168 -12.60 -9.48 8.38
C PHE A 168 -11.34 -8.59 8.28
N CYS A 169 -10.30 -9.04 7.59
CA CYS A 169 -9.09 -8.23 7.38
C CYS A 169 -9.38 -6.94 6.59
N ILE A 170 -10.24 -7.01 5.55
CA ILE A 170 -10.67 -5.85 4.77
C ILE A 170 -11.45 -4.88 5.66
N MET A 171 -12.39 -5.38 6.45
CA MET A 171 -13.18 -4.57 7.38
C MET A 171 -12.28 -3.83 8.37
N VAL A 172 -11.30 -4.52 8.98
CA VAL A 172 -10.32 -3.90 9.89
C VAL A 172 -9.50 -2.83 9.17
N ALA A 173 -9.01 -3.10 7.97
CA ALA A 173 -8.25 -2.13 7.18
C ALA A 173 -9.07 -0.88 6.84
N VAL A 174 -10.34 -1.04 6.48
CA VAL A 174 -11.28 0.06 6.21
C VAL A 174 -11.56 0.88 7.46
N LEU A 175 -11.88 0.23 8.59
CA LEU A 175 -12.16 0.93 9.86
C LEU A 175 -10.94 1.72 10.35
N MET A 176 -9.75 1.13 10.30
CA MET A 176 -8.50 1.82 10.65
C MET A 176 -8.20 2.97 9.71
N THR A 177 -8.53 2.83 8.43
CA THR A 177 -8.38 3.88 7.42
C THR A 177 -9.31 5.06 7.71
N LEU A 178 -10.58 4.82 7.97
CA LEU A 178 -11.56 5.84 8.32
C LEU A 178 -11.21 6.54 9.63
N GLY A 179 -10.94 5.77 10.69
CA GLY A 179 -10.57 6.30 12.00
C GLY A 179 -9.34 7.22 11.92
N SER A 180 -8.30 6.78 11.17
CA SER A 180 -7.12 7.62 10.98
C SER A 180 -7.37 8.86 10.13
N GLY A 181 -8.30 8.82 9.17
CA GLY A 181 -8.70 9.97 8.37
C GLY A 181 -9.44 11.02 9.21
N ILE A 182 -10.38 10.57 10.00
CA ILE A 182 -11.18 11.40 10.91
C ILE A 182 -10.28 12.05 11.95
N SER A 183 -9.43 11.27 12.62
CA SER A 183 -8.47 11.77 13.61
C SER A 183 -7.56 12.84 13.01
N TYR A 184 -7.02 12.56 11.82
CA TYR A 184 -6.15 13.50 11.11
C TYR A 184 -6.84 14.83 10.81
N TYR A 185 -8.08 14.80 10.37
CA TYR A 185 -8.88 16.02 10.11
C TYR A 185 -9.09 16.83 11.38
N PHE A 186 -9.54 16.20 12.47
CA PHE A 186 -9.81 16.89 13.72
C PHE A 186 -8.57 17.51 14.35
N ASN A 187 -7.43 16.83 14.30
CA ASN A 187 -6.18 17.32 14.86
C ASN A 187 -5.57 18.47 14.05
N ASN A 188 -5.92 18.59 12.78
CA ASN A 188 -5.36 19.61 11.89
C ASN A 188 -6.38 20.63 11.40
N LYS A 189 -7.63 20.62 11.91
CA LYS A 189 -8.70 21.54 11.47
C LYS A 189 -8.38 23.02 11.62
N ASN A 190 -7.53 23.39 12.58
CA ASN A 190 -7.14 24.78 12.82
C ASN A 190 -6.32 25.38 11.66
N VAL A 191 -5.61 24.54 10.90
CA VAL A 191 -4.86 24.94 9.71
C VAL A 191 -5.78 25.44 8.59
N PHE A 192 -7.04 25.00 8.59
CA PHE A 192 -8.05 25.31 7.57
C PHE A 192 -9.04 26.39 8.03
N ARG A 193 -9.05 26.76 9.33
CA ARG A 193 -9.94 27.80 9.89
C ARG A 193 -9.35 29.19 9.87
N LEU A 194 -8.07 29.34 9.53
CA LEU A 194 -7.43 30.65 9.45
C LEU A 194 -7.63 31.24 8.04
N GLN A 195 -8.83 31.66 7.76
CA GLN A 195 -9.20 32.70 6.79
C GLN A 195 -10.00 33.75 7.49
#